data_07f951cc65ec771f29c230263f069fe1
#
_entry.id   07f951cc65ec771f29c230263f069fe1
#
_cell.length_a   1.000
_cell.length_b   1.000
_cell.length_c   1.000
_cell.angle_alpha   90.00
_cell.angle_beta   90.00
_cell.angle_gamma   90.00
#
_symmetry.space_group_name_H-M   'P 1'
#
loop_
_entity.id
_entity.type
_entity.pdbx_description
1 polymer ?
#
loop_
_entity_poly.entity_id
_entity_poly.type
_entity_poly.pdbx_seq_one_letter_code
_entity_poly.pdbx_strand_id
1 'polypeptide(L)'
;MKTFFKSAIILVLLSQALPANAYFATYKEQFYRLFHMHYIQYPDDTMENIYWLEQVIKAPFANPLYALAKIENETQWEKYRNLFNMHIYIKMIEQYLFLGNKWNKRDAFFYNAPWKDQNLESLDAAESCFRAALFYWDEALAWAEKANERRFRWIDLPKVQFWQDEAFRIEKGTLNYARTIERELALLEKVREKFKAMNNWY
;
A
#
# COMPACT_ATOMS: atom_id res chain seq x y z
N MET A 1 -27.66 -26.08 -48.23
CA MET A 1 -28.08 -26.27 -46.81
C MET A 1 -26.91 -26.35 -45.85
N LYS A 2 -25.81 -27.08 -46.07
CA LYS A 2 -24.67 -27.22 -45.12
C LYS A 2 -23.88 -25.93 -44.88
N THR A 3 -23.80 -25.03 -45.86
CA THR A 3 -23.10 -23.73 -45.73
C THR A 3 -23.90 -22.72 -44.91
N PHE A 4 -25.23 -22.70 -45.04
CA PHE A 4 -26.12 -21.82 -44.28
C PHE A 4 -26.10 -22.14 -42.77
N PHE A 5 -26.00 -23.42 -42.42
CA PHE A 5 -25.93 -23.88 -41.03
C PHE A 5 -24.63 -23.48 -40.35
N LYS A 6 -23.48 -23.49 -41.05
CA LYS A 6 -22.18 -23.04 -40.54
C LYS A 6 -22.17 -21.53 -40.27
N SER A 7 -22.74 -20.73 -41.18
CA SER A 7 -22.82 -19.27 -41.00
C SER A 7 -23.74 -18.87 -39.82
N ALA A 8 -24.86 -19.61 -39.63
CA ALA A 8 -25.74 -19.37 -38.48
C ALA A 8 -25.08 -19.69 -37.14
N ILE A 9 -24.26 -20.74 -37.04
CA ILE A 9 -23.51 -21.10 -35.83
C ILE A 9 -22.46 -20.04 -35.50
N ILE A 10 -21.76 -19.51 -36.50
CA ILE A 10 -20.76 -18.43 -36.29
C ILE A 10 -21.44 -17.13 -35.80
N LEU A 11 -22.63 -16.81 -36.33
CA LEU A 11 -23.38 -15.64 -35.91
C LEU A 11 -23.88 -15.75 -34.45
N VAL A 12 -24.29 -16.94 -34.01
CA VAL A 12 -24.71 -17.23 -32.64
C VAL A 12 -23.51 -17.19 -31.68
N LEU A 13 -22.34 -17.65 -32.08
CA LEU A 13 -21.14 -17.58 -31.28
C LEU A 13 -20.63 -16.13 -31.14
N LEU A 14 -20.76 -15.30 -32.17
CA LEU A 14 -20.42 -13.89 -32.12
C LEU A 14 -21.43 -13.07 -31.27
N SER A 15 -22.69 -13.45 -31.19
CA SER A 15 -23.68 -12.80 -30.34
C SER A 15 -23.52 -13.13 -28.85
N GLN A 16 -22.76 -14.18 -28.51
CA GLN A 16 -22.39 -14.53 -27.12
C GLN A 16 -21.18 -13.75 -26.59
N ALA A 17 -20.49 -12.97 -27.42
CA ALA A 17 -19.52 -11.99 -26.97
C ALA A 17 -20.27 -10.81 -26.32
N LEU A 18 -20.95 -11.08 -25.20
CA LEU A 18 -21.44 -10.02 -24.33
C LEU A 18 -20.22 -9.15 -23.99
N PRO A 19 -20.33 -7.82 -24.15
CA PRO A 19 -19.27 -6.95 -23.67
C PRO A 19 -19.06 -7.32 -22.20
N ALA A 20 -17.91 -7.89 -21.88
CA ALA A 20 -17.50 -8.00 -20.48
C ALA A 20 -17.57 -6.57 -19.95
N ASN A 21 -18.59 -6.26 -19.17
CA ASN A 21 -18.65 -4.99 -18.48
C ASN A 21 -17.40 -4.92 -17.60
N ALA A 22 -16.33 -4.29 -18.12
CA ALA A 22 -15.14 -4.07 -17.37
C ALA A 22 -15.55 -3.34 -16.07
N TYR A 23 -15.28 -3.95 -14.92
CA TYR A 23 -15.57 -3.33 -13.64
C TYR A 23 -14.80 -2.02 -13.57
N PHE A 24 -15.52 -0.91 -13.67
CA PHE A 24 -14.92 0.42 -13.63
C PHE A 24 -14.94 0.92 -12.17
N ALA A 25 -13.78 0.87 -11.54
CA ALA A 25 -13.62 1.45 -10.20
C ALA A 25 -13.51 2.98 -10.29
N THR A 26 -14.28 3.67 -9.46
CA THR A 26 -14.30 5.14 -9.40
C THR A 26 -13.98 5.66 -8.00
N TYR A 27 -14.30 4.88 -6.97
CA TYR A 27 -14.27 5.32 -5.58
C TYR A 27 -13.19 4.61 -4.76
N LYS A 28 -12.73 5.28 -3.70
CA LYS A 28 -11.71 4.76 -2.76
C LYS A 28 -12.01 3.33 -2.29
N GLU A 29 -13.23 3.08 -1.88
CA GLU A 29 -13.66 1.78 -1.34
C GLU A 29 -13.59 0.67 -2.38
N GLN A 30 -13.82 0.99 -3.66
CA GLN A 30 -13.71 0.03 -4.76
C GLN A 30 -12.24 -0.31 -5.02
N PHE A 31 -11.38 0.70 -5.14
CA PHE A 31 -9.95 0.49 -5.33
C PHE A 31 -9.32 -0.24 -4.13
N TYR A 32 -9.76 0.07 -2.90
CA TYR A 32 -9.31 -0.65 -1.72
C TYR A 32 -9.68 -2.14 -1.75
N ARG A 33 -10.88 -2.48 -2.23
CA ARG A 33 -11.27 -3.89 -2.42
C ARG A 33 -10.39 -4.58 -3.47
N LEU A 34 -10.06 -3.89 -4.58
CA LEU A 34 -9.14 -4.41 -5.59
C LEU A 34 -7.74 -4.63 -5.01
N PHE A 35 -7.21 -3.65 -4.28
CA PHE A 35 -5.96 -3.81 -3.53
C PHE A 35 -6.01 -5.03 -2.61
N HIS A 36 -7.06 -5.15 -1.80
CA HIS A 36 -7.17 -6.24 -0.82
C HIS A 36 -7.24 -7.61 -1.49
N MET A 37 -8.00 -7.75 -2.58
CA MET A 37 -8.07 -8.97 -3.37
C MET A 37 -6.72 -9.33 -3.98
N HIS A 38 -6.04 -8.35 -4.58
CA HIS A 38 -4.73 -8.55 -5.18
C HIS A 38 -3.69 -8.92 -4.12
N TYR A 39 -3.65 -8.19 -3.02
CA TYR A 39 -2.71 -8.42 -1.92
C TYR A 39 -2.84 -9.83 -1.29
N ILE A 40 -4.06 -10.36 -1.18
CA ILE A 40 -4.27 -11.74 -0.69
C ILE A 40 -3.72 -12.78 -1.68
N GLN A 41 -3.88 -12.55 -2.97
CA GLN A 41 -3.44 -13.50 -4.00
C GLN A 41 -1.95 -13.37 -4.33
N TYR A 42 -1.43 -12.15 -4.31
CA TYR A 42 -0.08 -11.79 -4.74
C TYR A 42 0.58 -10.83 -3.73
N PRO A 43 0.84 -11.27 -2.49
CA PRO A 43 1.39 -10.39 -1.45
C PRO A 43 2.78 -9.86 -1.79
N ASP A 44 3.55 -10.60 -2.60
CA ASP A 44 4.92 -10.26 -3.00
C ASP A 44 4.97 -9.32 -4.23
N ASP A 45 3.84 -9.12 -4.93
CA ASP A 45 3.75 -8.16 -6.03
C ASP A 45 3.54 -6.73 -5.50
N THR A 46 4.63 -6.24 -4.92
CA THR A 46 4.65 -4.96 -4.20
C THR A 46 4.34 -3.78 -5.12
N MET A 47 4.77 -3.82 -6.38
CA MET A 47 4.56 -2.71 -7.31
C MET A 47 3.09 -2.56 -7.68
N GLU A 48 2.39 -3.67 -7.95
CA GLU A 48 0.97 -3.65 -8.24
C GLU A 48 0.15 -3.29 -6.97
N ASN A 49 0.58 -3.77 -5.79
CA ASN A 49 -0.03 -3.38 -4.53
C ASN A 49 0.08 -1.86 -4.28
N ILE A 50 1.24 -1.25 -4.53
CA ILE A 50 1.46 0.19 -4.46
C ILE A 50 0.56 0.92 -5.46
N TYR A 51 0.50 0.44 -6.70
CA TYR A 51 -0.35 1.02 -7.74
C TYR A 51 -1.82 1.11 -7.29
N TRP A 52 -2.39 0.02 -6.76
CA TRP A 52 -3.78 0.02 -6.28
C TRP A 52 -3.98 0.98 -5.11
N LEU A 53 -3.04 1.04 -4.16
CA LEU A 53 -3.10 1.99 -3.04
C LEU A 53 -3.01 3.44 -3.51
N GLU A 54 -2.21 3.75 -4.53
CA GLU A 54 -2.19 5.07 -5.14
C GLU A 54 -3.54 5.44 -5.78
N GLN A 55 -4.21 4.49 -6.44
CA GLN A 55 -5.55 4.73 -6.95
C GLN A 55 -6.53 5.02 -5.81
N VAL A 56 -6.43 4.31 -4.67
CA VAL A 56 -7.22 4.61 -3.47
C VAL A 56 -6.98 6.05 -3.01
N ILE A 57 -5.73 6.49 -2.92
CA ILE A 57 -5.37 7.85 -2.44
C ILE A 57 -5.99 8.92 -3.36
N LYS A 58 -5.92 8.72 -4.67
CA LYS A 58 -6.37 9.68 -5.70
C LYS A 58 -7.89 9.74 -5.87
N ALA A 59 -8.61 8.66 -5.63
CA ALA A 59 -10.04 8.56 -5.87
C ALA A 59 -10.88 9.32 -4.81
N PRO A 60 -12.10 9.75 -5.14
CA PRO A 60 -13.05 10.27 -4.16
C PRO A 60 -13.67 9.14 -3.33
N PHE A 61 -14.23 9.47 -2.17
CA PHE A 61 -15.05 8.54 -1.41
C PHE A 61 -16.38 8.26 -2.11
N ALA A 62 -16.91 7.06 -1.96
CA ALA A 62 -18.26 6.70 -2.37
C ALA A 62 -19.31 7.39 -1.46
N ASN A 63 -20.58 7.23 -1.82
CA ASN A 63 -21.67 7.56 -0.89
C ASN A 63 -21.55 6.70 0.38
N PRO A 64 -21.88 7.23 1.59
CA PRO A 64 -21.83 6.48 2.86
C PRO A 64 -22.53 5.12 2.85
N LEU A 65 -23.55 4.93 2.00
CA LEU A 65 -24.22 3.64 1.81
C LEU A 65 -23.29 2.52 1.27
N TYR A 66 -22.23 2.90 0.58
CA TYR A 66 -21.26 1.98 -0.01
C TYR A 66 -19.97 1.88 0.79
N ALA A 67 -19.92 2.53 1.96
CA ALA A 67 -18.79 2.42 2.88
C ALA A 67 -18.53 0.97 3.32
N LEU A 68 -17.33 0.69 3.78
CA LEU A 68 -16.97 -0.64 4.30
C LEU A 68 -17.57 -0.89 5.70
N ALA A 69 -18.02 0.17 6.38
CA ALA A 69 -18.75 0.12 7.65
C ALA A 69 -20.16 0.67 7.49
N LYS A 70 -21.06 0.28 8.40
CA LYS A 70 -22.38 0.90 8.48
C LYS A 70 -22.25 2.32 9.02
N ILE A 71 -22.73 3.30 8.27
CA ILE A 71 -22.68 4.73 8.59
C ILE A 71 -24.11 5.22 8.81
N GLU A 72 -24.40 5.81 9.96
CA GLU A 72 -25.73 6.24 10.36
C GLU A 72 -25.87 7.77 10.40
N ASN A 73 -24.76 8.50 10.52
CA ASN A 73 -24.75 9.95 10.60
C ASN A 73 -23.44 10.56 10.08
N GLU A 74 -23.43 11.89 9.90
CA GLU A 74 -22.28 12.61 9.34
C GLU A 74 -21.02 12.49 10.22
N THR A 75 -21.17 12.44 11.54
CA THR A 75 -20.02 12.33 12.44
C THR A 75 -19.32 10.96 12.32
N GLN A 76 -20.12 9.88 12.17
CA GLN A 76 -19.57 8.55 11.85
C GLN A 76 -18.89 8.53 10.49
N TRP A 77 -19.47 9.21 9.50
CA TRP A 77 -18.89 9.34 8.16
C TRP A 77 -17.54 10.05 8.19
N GLU A 78 -17.45 11.14 8.94
CA GLU A 78 -16.20 11.89 9.08
C GLU A 78 -15.12 11.04 9.78
N LYS A 79 -15.47 10.38 10.90
CA LYS A 79 -14.55 9.45 11.57
C LYS A 79 -14.09 8.33 10.64
N TYR A 80 -15.02 7.72 9.89
CA TYR A 80 -14.72 6.67 8.92
C TYR A 80 -13.69 7.14 7.88
N ARG A 81 -13.89 8.32 7.29
CA ARG A 81 -12.97 8.88 6.30
C ARG A 81 -11.56 9.11 6.86
N ASN A 82 -11.46 9.59 8.09
CA ASN A 82 -10.18 9.81 8.74
C ASN A 82 -9.45 8.48 9.00
N LEU A 83 -10.14 7.50 9.56
CA LEU A 83 -9.61 6.16 9.80
C LEU A 83 -9.21 5.45 8.50
N PHE A 84 -10.04 5.56 7.46
CA PHE A 84 -9.77 4.96 6.16
C PHE A 84 -8.47 5.53 5.55
N ASN A 85 -8.33 6.86 5.49
CA ASN A 85 -7.13 7.49 4.95
C ASN A 85 -5.89 7.09 5.76
N MET A 86 -5.94 7.17 7.08
CA MET A 86 -4.86 6.70 7.95
C MET A 86 -4.44 5.26 7.60
N HIS A 87 -5.42 4.34 7.53
CA HIS A 87 -5.16 2.93 7.25
C HIS A 87 -4.50 2.73 5.87
N ILE A 88 -4.96 3.45 4.83
CA ILE A 88 -4.36 3.38 3.50
C ILE A 88 -2.90 3.82 3.52
N TYR A 89 -2.56 4.89 4.23
CA TYR A 89 -1.18 5.33 4.37
C TYR A 89 -0.32 4.32 5.14
N ILE A 90 -0.87 3.65 6.17
CA ILE A 90 -0.20 2.53 6.84
C ILE A 90 0.10 1.41 5.85
N LYS A 91 -0.86 1.02 5.00
CA LYS A 91 -0.63 0.01 3.96
C LYS A 91 0.44 0.43 2.95
N MET A 92 0.49 1.71 2.57
CA MET A 92 1.58 2.24 1.75
C MET A 92 2.95 2.07 2.41
N ILE A 93 3.06 2.42 3.69
CA ILE A 93 4.29 2.25 4.46
C ILE A 93 4.75 0.80 4.45
N GLU A 94 3.83 -0.14 4.72
CA GLU A 94 4.12 -1.57 4.72
C GLU A 94 4.66 -2.05 3.36
N GLN A 95 4.07 -1.59 2.25
CA GLN A 95 4.52 -1.94 0.91
C GLN A 95 5.90 -1.34 0.61
N TYR A 96 6.14 -0.08 0.94
CA TYR A 96 7.45 0.54 0.72
C TYR A 96 8.56 -0.04 1.60
N LEU A 97 8.26 -0.41 2.84
CA LEU A 97 9.19 -1.14 3.71
C LEU A 97 9.53 -2.51 3.12
N PHE A 98 8.53 -3.23 2.62
CA PHE A 98 8.75 -4.52 1.99
C PHE A 98 9.60 -4.39 0.72
N LEU A 99 9.29 -3.40 -0.14
CA LEU A 99 10.06 -3.11 -1.36
C LEU A 99 11.49 -2.70 -1.03
N GLY A 100 11.68 -1.79 -0.06
CA GLY A 100 13.00 -1.37 0.39
C GLY A 100 13.84 -2.54 0.91
N ASN A 101 13.22 -3.45 1.65
CA ASN A 101 13.91 -4.65 2.15
C ASN A 101 14.34 -5.63 1.05
N LYS A 102 13.67 -5.65 -0.11
CA LYS A 102 14.12 -6.44 -1.28
C LYS A 102 15.46 -5.94 -1.84
N TRP A 103 15.67 -4.62 -1.80
CA TRP A 103 16.88 -3.97 -2.30
C TRP A 103 17.96 -3.79 -1.25
N ASN A 104 17.59 -3.78 0.04
CA ASN A 104 18.49 -3.52 1.14
C ASN A 104 19.52 -4.65 1.32
N LYS A 105 20.71 -4.28 1.79
CA LYS A 105 21.79 -5.21 2.18
C LYS A 105 21.99 -5.16 3.68
N ARG A 106 22.15 -6.30 4.30
CA ARG A 106 22.37 -6.40 5.77
C ARG A 106 23.83 -6.25 6.16
N ASP A 107 24.75 -6.57 5.24
CA ASP A 107 26.18 -6.39 5.42
C ASP A 107 26.90 -6.28 4.07
N ALA A 108 28.15 -5.83 4.10
CA ALA A 108 29.06 -5.79 2.96
C ALA A 108 30.22 -6.75 3.23
N PHE A 109 30.23 -7.88 2.55
CA PHE A 109 31.26 -8.91 2.67
C PHE A 109 32.38 -8.67 1.65
N PHE A 110 33.63 -9.02 1.99
CA PHE A 110 34.80 -8.82 1.10
C PHE A 110 34.62 -9.43 -0.29
N TYR A 111 33.95 -10.58 -0.40
CA TYR A 111 33.67 -11.24 -1.68
C TYR A 111 32.59 -10.50 -2.53
N ASN A 112 31.96 -9.45 -2.01
CA ASN A 112 31.05 -8.59 -2.77
C ASN A 112 31.80 -7.49 -3.53
N ALA A 113 33.11 -7.35 -3.35
CA ALA A 113 33.92 -6.30 -3.96
C ALA A 113 33.74 -6.14 -5.49
N PRO A 114 33.68 -7.22 -6.31
CA PRO A 114 33.46 -7.11 -7.75
C PRO A 114 32.09 -6.52 -8.14
N TRP A 115 31.10 -6.58 -7.23
CA TRP A 115 29.72 -6.07 -7.43
C TRP A 115 29.44 -4.84 -6.56
N LYS A 116 30.47 -4.12 -6.15
CA LYS A 116 30.38 -2.95 -5.27
C LYS A 116 29.37 -1.93 -5.80
N ASP A 117 29.51 -1.53 -7.05
CA ASP A 117 28.68 -0.48 -7.64
C ASP A 117 27.20 -0.90 -7.74
N GLN A 118 26.92 -2.13 -8.15
CA GLN A 118 25.56 -2.69 -8.19
C GLN A 118 24.94 -2.79 -6.79
N ASN A 119 25.74 -3.10 -5.75
CA ASN A 119 25.26 -3.10 -4.38
C ASN A 119 24.98 -1.69 -3.87
N LEU A 120 25.78 -0.69 -4.24
CA LEU A 120 25.53 0.70 -3.93
C LEU A 120 24.25 1.21 -4.60
N GLU A 121 24.03 0.94 -5.89
CA GLU A 121 22.78 1.24 -6.58
C GLU A 121 21.56 0.57 -5.91
N SER A 122 21.71 -0.68 -5.47
CA SER A 122 20.66 -1.39 -4.73
C SER A 122 20.33 -0.70 -3.39
N LEU A 123 21.33 -0.20 -2.68
CA LEU A 123 21.14 0.57 -1.44
C LEU A 123 20.45 1.92 -1.72
N ASP A 124 20.76 2.59 -2.83
CA ASP A 124 20.09 3.84 -3.20
C ASP A 124 18.61 3.61 -3.51
N ALA A 125 18.27 2.50 -4.17
CA ALA A 125 16.88 2.09 -4.38
C ALA A 125 16.17 1.78 -3.05
N ALA A 126 16.83 1.07 -2.13
CA ALA A 126 16.28 0.80 -0.80
C ALA A 126 16.05 2.09 -0.01
N GLU A 127 17.02 3.02 -0.01
CA GLU A 127 16.88 4.33 0.64
C GLU A 127 15.68 5.10 0.12
N SER A 128 15.51 5.15 -1.20
CA SER A 128 14.38 5.83 -1.84
C SER A 128 13.04 5.25 -1.34
N CYS A 129 12.93 3.93 -1.22
CA CYS A 129 11.75 3.27 -0.66
C CYS A 129 11.52 3.62 0.82
N PHE A 130 12.55 3.61 1.65
CA PHE A 130 12.44 3.94 3.07
C PHE A 130 12.07 5.42 3.29
N ARG A 131 12.59 6.33 2.47
CA ARG A 131 12.20 7.74 2.50
C ARG A 131 10.75 7.96 2.07
N ALA A 132 10.28 7.24 1.05
CA ALA A 132 8.87 7.25 0.67
C ALA A 132 7.98 6.72 1.81
N ALA A 133 8.38 5.65 2.49
CA ALA A 133 7.66 5.12 3.66
C ALA A 133 7.58 6.17 4.79
N LEU A 134 8.64 6.95 5.01
CA LEU A 134 8.65 8.02 6.03
C LEU A 134 7.68 9.14 5.67
N PHE A 135 7.64 9.57 4.41
CA PHE A 135 6.66 10.55 3.92
C PHE A 135 5.21 10.09 4.19
N TYR A 136 4.89 8.83 3.87
CA TYR A 136 3.54 8.29 4.12
C TYR A 136 3.24 8.11 5.62
N TRP A 137 4.28 7.99 6.47
CA TRP A 137 4.09 7.97 7.91
C TRP A 137 3.63 9.32 8.45
N ASP A 138 4.17 10.41 7.96
CA ASP A 138 3.73 11.77 8.34
C ASP A 138 2.26 11.99 7.96
N GLU A 139 1.84 11.51 6.78
CA GLU A 139 0.44 11.54 6.37
C GLU A 139 -0.45 10.66 7.28
N ALA A 140 0.01 9.45 7.62
CA ALA A 140 -0.74 8.55 8.52
C ALA A 140 -0.93 9.19 9.91
N LEU A 141 0.09 9.86 10.45
CA LEU A 141 0.00 10.60 11.72
C LEU A 141 -1.05 11.70 11.67
N ALA A 142 -1.05 12.52 10.62
CA ALA A 142 -2.02 13.61 10.46
C ALA A 142 -3.47 13.09 10.40
N TRP A 143 -3.71 11.95 9.75
CA TRP A 143 -5.04 11.35 9.72
C TRP A 143 -5.39 10.63 11.03
N ALA A 144 -4.43 10.02 11.73
CA ALA A 144 -4.64 9.43 13.04
C ALA A 144 -5.04 10.49 14.08
N GLU A 145 -4.40 11.66 14.06
CA GLU A 145 -4.76 12.80 14.92
C GLU A 145 -6.22 13.22 14.70
N LYS A 146 -6.63 13.40 13.43
CA LYS A 146 -8.02 13.72 13.08
C LYS A 146 -8.99 12.62 13.52
N ALA A 147 -8.63 11.34 13.39
CA ALA A 147 -9.48 10.22 13.78
C ALA A 147 -9.65 10.11 15.30
N ASN A 148 -8.66 10.57 16.07
CA ASN A 148 -8.64 10.54 17.54
C ASN A 148 -9.18 11.83 18.19
N GLU A 149 -9.73 12.77 17.43
CA GLU A 149 -10.34 13.96 17.98
C GLU A 149 -11.36 13.60 19.07
N ARG A 150 -11.45 14.43 20.13
CA ARG A 150 -12.33 14.19 21.29
C ARG A 150 -13.78 13.91 20.92
N ARG A 151 -14.30 14.54 19.86
CA ARG A 151 -15.68 14.36 19.37
C ARG A 151 -15.97 12.96 18.84
N PHE A 152 -14.93 12.19 18.44
CA PHE A 152 -15.05 10.83 17.93
C PHE A 152 -14.85 9.74 18.97
N ARG A 153 -14.51 10.11 20.21
CA ARG A 153 -14.10 9.15 21.25
C ARG A 153 -15.12 8.06 21.53
N TRP A 154 -16.39 8.38 21.43
CA TRP A 154 -17.49 7.45 21.76
C TRP A 154 -18.20 6.90 20.52
N ILE A 155 -17.66 7.14 19.35
CA ILE A 155 -18.21 6.62 18.11
C ILE A 155 -17.52 5.30 17.82
N ASP A 156 -18.32 4.24 17.76
CA ASP A 156 -17.85 2.91 17.40
C ASP A 156 -18.22 2.58 15.94
N LEU A 157 -17.27 1.95 15.22
CA LEU A 157 -17.43 1.47 13.85
C LEU A 157 -16.95 0.00 13.79
N PRO A 158 -17.78 -0.97 14.25
CA PRO A 158 -17.33 -2.35 14.52
C PRO A 158 -16.65 -3.04 13.34
N LYS A 159 -17.11 -2.80 12.10
CA LYS A 159 -16.52 -3.43 10.89
C LYS A 159 -15.11 -2.94 10.57
N VAL A 160 -14.70 -1.81 11.12
CA VAL A 160 -13.37 -1.20 10.93
C VAL A 160 -12.68 -0.97 12.28
N GLN A 161 -13.02 -1.78 13.27
CA GLN A 161 -12.46 -1.68 14.63
C GLN A 161 -10.93 -1.71 14.61
N PHE A 162 -10.32 -2.54 13.77
CA PHE A 162 -8.87 -2.64 13.68
C PHE A 162 -8.21 -1.33 13.21
N TRP A 163 -8.90 -0.47 12.43
CA TRP A 163 -8.40 0.87 12.09
C TRP A 163 -8.45 1.81 13.31
N GLN A 164 -9.45 1.65 14.17
CA GLN A 164 -9.54 2.39 15.42
C GLN A 164 -8.41 1.97 16.38
N ASP A 165 -8.10 0.68 16.42
CA ASP A 165 -6.99 0.13 17.21
C ASP A 165 -5.63 0.62 16.66
N GLU A 166 -5.45 0.72 15.34
CA GLU A 166 -4.26 1.32 14.72
C GLU A 166 -4.13 2.80 15.13
N ALA A 167 -5.20 3.60 15.01
CA ALA A 167 -5.20 5.01 15.40
C ALA A 167 -4.87 5.20 16.90
N PHE A 168 -5.45 4.37 17.77
CA PHE A 168 -5.15 4.38 19.19
C PHE A 168 -3.70 4.00 19.49
N ARG A 169 -3.15 2.98 18.81
CA ARG A 169 -1.75 2.58 18.96
C ARG A 169 -0.77 3.66 18.49
N ILE A 170 -1.13 4.41 17.45
CA ILE A 170 -0.37 5.59 17.00
C ILE A 170 -0.37 6.65 18.10
N GLU A 171 -1.55 7.01 18.63
CA GLU A 171 -1.69 7.99 19.72
C GLU A 171 -0.88 7.63 20.95
N LYS A 172 -0.83 6.35 21.30
CA LYS A 172 -0.04 5.82 22.44
C LYS A 172 1.45 5.63 22.13
N GLY A 173 1.88 5.85 20.89
CA GLY A 173 3.26 5.65 20.46
C GLY A 173 3.70 4.17 20.41
N THR A 174 2.76 3.21 20.53
CA THR A 174 3.03 1.77 20.44
C THR A 174 3.11 1.27 18.99
N LEU A 175 2.51 1.98 18.05
CA LEU A 175 2.72 1.83 16.61
C LEU A 175 3.51 3.04 16.13
N ASN A 176 4.78 2.83 15.77
CA ASN A 176 5.68 3.89 15.32
C ASN A 176 6.57 3.37 14.20
N TYR A 177 6.15 3.65 12.96
CA TYR A 177 6.92 3.25 11.78
C TYR A 177 8.16 4.12 11.58
N ALA A 178 8.17 5.40 12.00
CA ALA A 178 9.35 6.25 11.89
C ALA A 178 10.57 5.60 12.54
N ARG A 179 10.42 5.10 13.78
CA ARG A 179 11.49 4.40 14.50
C ARG A 179 12.03 3.18 13.74
N THR A 180 11.16 2.43 13.07
CA THR A 180 11.56 1.28 12.26
C THR A 180 12.31 1.72 11.02
N ILE A 181 11.79 2.74 10.31
CA ILE A 181 12.38 3.29 9.09
C ILE A 181 13.75 3.91 9.37
N GLU A 182 13.86 4.71 10.42
CA GLU A 182 15.13 5.33 10.83
C GLU A 182 16.21 4.30 11.16
N ARG A 183 15.81 3.19 11.81
CA ARG A 183 16.74 2.09 12.07
C ARG A 183 17.23 1.43 10.78
N GLU A 184 16.34 1.19 9.81
CA GLU A 184 16.72 0.62 8.51
C GLU A 184 17.62 1.58 7.72
N LEU A 185 17.32 2.88 7.71
CA LEU A 185 18.17 3.91 7.10
C LEU A 185 19.55 3.98 7.75
N ALA A 186 19.62 3.93 9.08
CA ALA A 186 20.90 3.94 9.80
C ALA A 186 21.74 2.69 9.53
N LEU A 187 21.10 1.51 9.41
CA LEU A 187 21.78 0.28 9.02
C LEU A 187 22.31 0.36 7.58
N LEU A 188 21.46 0.82 6.66
CA LEU A 188 21.78 1.00 5.25
C LEU A 188 23.02 1.88 5.07
N GLU A 189 23.09 3.01 5.80
CA GLU A 189 24.24 3.90 5.71
C GLU A 189 25.55 3.23 6.22
N LYS A 190 25.50 2.48 7.31
CA LYS A 190 26.65 1.71 7.78
C LYS A 190 27.12 0.69 6.73
N VAL A 191 26.22 0.03 6.04
CA VAL A 191 26.53 -0.94 4.97
C VAL A 191 27.10 -0.22 3.75
N ARG A 192 26.52 0.93 3.39
CA ARG A 192 27.00 1.80 2.30
C ARG A 192 28.46 2.22 2.52
N GLU A 193 28.80 2.67 3.71
CA GLU A 193 30.19 3.04 4.04
C GLU A 193 31.15 1.86 3.95
N LYS A 194 30.74 0.66 4.36
CA LYS A 194 31.54 -0.55 4.16
C LYS A 194 31.80 -0.83 2.68
N PHE A 195 30.77 -0.75 1.81
CA PHE A 195 30.93 -0.92 0.37
C PHE A 195 31.85 0.15 -0.23
N LYS A 196 31.71 1.41 0.14
CA LYS A 196 32.59 2.50 -0.34
C LYS A 196 34.04 2.27 0.03
N ALA A 197 34.32 1.72 1.22
CA ALA A 197 35.67 1.44 1.68
C ALA A 197 36.33 0.19 1.03
N MET A 198 35.56 -0.65 0.33
CA MET A 198 36.09 -1.83 -0.34
C MET A 198 36.92 -1.47 -1.59
N ASN A 199 37.99 -2.22 -1.81
CA ASN A 199 38.65 -2.25 -3.09
C ASN A 199 37.75 -2.96 -4.12
N ASN A 200 38.01 -2.77 -5.42
CA ASN A 200 37.27 -3.44 -6.50
C ASN A 200 37.73 -4.87 -6.77
N TRP A 201 38.61 -5.40 -5.93
CA TRP A 201 39.24 -6.73 -6.02
C TRP A 201 39.14 -7.45 -4.66
N TYR A 202 39.19 -8.78 -4.68
CA TYR A 202 39.26 -9.57 -3.45
C TYR A 202 40.48 -9.24 -2.62
#